data_4cd886b7573bba0cb8649a4a14bd95e1
#
_entry.id   4cd886b7573bba0cb8649a4a14bd95e1
#
_cell.length_a   1.000
_cell.length_b   1.000
_cell.length_c   1.000
_cell.angle_alpha   90.00
_cell.angle_beta   90.00
_cell.angle_gamma   90.00
#
_symmetry.space_group_name_H-M   'P 1'
#
loop_
_entity.id
_entity.type
_entity.pdbx_description
1 polymer ?
#
loop_
_entity_poly.entity_id
_entity_poly.type
_entity_poly.pdbx_seq_one_letter_code
_entity_poly.pdbx_strand_id
1 'polypeptide(L)'
;MIGKLTINRQIYLPAILAHFFALALCLPVAAQQSVAERIVEAAGVKPGMIIGEAGAGTGGYTFPLAGRVGENGRIYANDIDTRALAQLERRCEQTQVTNITTVVGEIVDPLFPVGDLDMIFMRYVFHHFEDPVSWMKNVIPYMKPDAPMVIVERDTNKTKTGRDHFMSEEEVLEIMAETDFVLDRTDYRFGVDNIYFFTLKR
;
A
#
# COMPACT_ATOMS: atom_id res chain seq x y z
N MET A 1 -22.17 69.37 -62.90
CA MET A 1 -22.53 67.97 -62.68
C MET A 1 -21.55 67.45 -61.66
N ILE A 2 -22.02 67.22 -60.44
CA ILE A 2 -21.18 66.90 -59.30
C ILE A 2 -21.34 65.40 -59.09
N GLY A 3 -20.24 64.63 -59.32
CA GLY A 3 -20.19 63.19 -59.09
C GLY A 3 -20.03 62.86 -57.65
N LYS A 4 -20.96 62.07 -57.07
CA LYS A 4 -20.84 61.53 -55.67
C LYS A 4 -19.85 60.38 -55.61
N LEU A 5 -18.77 60.55 -54.84
CA LEU A 5 -17.90 59.45 -54.43
C LEU A 5 -18.58 58.70 -53.30
N THR A 6 -18.84 57.42 -53.53
CA THR A 6 -19.31 56.48 -52.49
C THR A 6 -18.10 55.77 -51.92
N ILE A 7 -17.76 56.05 -50.65
CA ILE A 7 -16.71 55.38 -49.95
C ILE A 7 -17.28 54.11 -49.25
N ASN A 8 -16.87 52.95 -49.78
CA ASN A 8 -17.22 51.66 -49.22
C ASN A 8 -16.26 51.35 -48.05
N ARG A 9 -16.73 51.52 -46.82
CA ARG A 9 -15.97 51.12 -45.61
C ARG A 9 -16.22 49.64 -45.31
N GLN A 10 -15.34 48.77 -45.75
CA GLN A 10 -15.24 47.43 -45.23
C GLN A 10 -14.56 47.51 -43.88
N ILE A 11 -15.33 47.16 -42.84
CA ILE A 11 -14.84 47.03 -41.45
C ILE A 11 -14.20 45.65 -41.35
N TYR A 12 -12.86 45.62 -41.32
CA TYR A 12 -12.12 44.41 -40.91
C TYR A 12 -12.17 44.32 -39.40
N LEU A 13 -12.97 43.37 -38.84
CA LEU A 13 -12.81 42.94 -37.46
C LEU A 13 -11.50 42.11 -37.36
N PRO A 14 -10.61 42.41 -36.43
CA PRO A 14 -9.41 41.63 -36.28
C PRO A 14 -9.72 40.27 -35.66
N ALA A 15 -9.27 39.21 -36.32
CA ALA A 15 -9.31 37.82 -35.88
C ALA A 15 -8.31 37.56 -34.73
N ILE A 16 -8.47 38.24 -33.59
CA ILE A 16 -7.58 38.09 -32.42
C ILE A 16 -8.25 37.31 -31.28
N LEU A 17 -9.52 36.91 -31.39
CA LEU A 17 -10.25 36.23 -30.31
C LEU A 17 -10.25 34.70 -30.37
N ALA A 18 -9.53 34.07 -31.30
CA ALA A 18 -9.57 32.61 -31.50
C ALA A 18 -8.43 31.84 -30.83
N HIS A 19 -7.46 32.48 -30.18
CA HIS A 19 -6.28 31.80 -29.61
C HIS A 19 -6.28 31.67 -28.10
N PHE A 20 -7.28 32.14 -27.36
CA PHE A 20 -7.36 32.05 -25.92
C PHE A 20 -8.21 30.89 -25.37
N PHE A 21 -8.81 30.06 -26.22
CA PHE A 21 -9.73 29.00 -25.76
C PHE A 21 -9.15 27.60 -25.78
N ALA A 22 -7.87 27.40 -26.13
CA ALA A 22 -7.25 26.07 -26.22
C ALA A 22 -6.27 25.74 -25.09
N LEU A 23 -6.11 26.60 -24.07
CA LEU A 23 -5.16 26.37 -22.97
C LEU A 23 -5.83 26.08 -21.60
N ALA A 24 -7.13 25.88 -21.60
CA ALA A 24 -7.84 25.52 -20.39
C ALA A 24 -8.45 24.13 -20.56
N LEU A 25 -7.79 23.06 -20.09
CA LEU A 25 -8.35 21.78 -19.65
C LEU A 25 -7.38 20.61 -19.81
N CYS A 26 -6.12 20.81 -19.40
CA CYS A 26 -5.31 19.70 -18.91
C CYS A 26 -5.08 19.90 -17.41
N LEU A 27 -6.18 19.97 -16.63
CA LEU A 27 -6.06 19.65 -15.22
C LEU A 27 -5.83 18.13 -15.17
N PRO A 28 -4.75 17.66 -14.54
CA PRO A 28 -4.60 16.23 -14.33
C PRO A 28 -5.85 15.78 -13.56
N VAL A 29 -6.63 14.89 -14.15
CA VAL A 29 -7.63 14.15 -13.41
C VAL A 29 -6.81 13.44 -12.32
N ALA A 30 -6.91 13.92 -11.10
CA ALA A 30 -6.30 13.25 -9.98
C ALA A 30 -6.84 11.82 -9.99
N ALA A 31 -6.00 10.86 -10.36
CA ALA A 31 -6.40 9.47 -10.39
C ALA A 31 -6.88 9.12 -8.99
N GLN A 32 -8.11 8.64 -8.86
CA GLN A 32 -8.67 8.27 -7.57
C GLN A 32 -7.80 7.15 -6.99
N GLN A 33 -7.23 7.39 -5.82
CA GLN A 33 -6.40 6.40 -5.13
C GLN A 33 -7.17 5.10 -4.94
N SER A 34 -6.54 3.99 -5.26
CA SER A 34 -7.08 2.66 -4.96
C SER A 34 -7.22 2.44 -3.45
N VAL A 35 -8.04 1.46 -3.04
CA VAL A 35 -8.17 1.09 -1.63
C VAL A 35 -6.81 0.67 -1.05
N ALA A 36 -5.98 -0.03 -1.84
CA ALA A 36 -4.65 -0.45 -1.42
C ALA A 36 -3.72 0.75 -1.15
N GLU A 37 -3.69 1.74 -2.04
CA GLU A 37 -2.89 2.97 -1.82
C GLU A 37 -3.34 3.74 -0.59
N ARG A 38 -4.64 3.83 -0.34
CA ARG A 38 -5.20 4.48 0.86
C ARG A 38 -4.83 3.74 2.14
N ILE A 39 -4.85 2.40 2.14
CA ILE A 39 -4.42 1.58 3.29
C ILE A 39 -2.92 1.76 3.54
N VAL A 40 -2.09 1.70 2.49
CA VAL A 40 -0.63 1.91 2.57
C VAL A 40 -0.30 3.32 3.12
N GLU A 41 -1.06 4.33 2.71
CA GLU A 41 -0.91 5.68 3.26
C GLU A 41 -1.32 5.74 4.74
N ALA A 42 -2.46 5.14 5.12
CA ALA A 42 -2.93 5.08 6.50
C ALA A 42 -2.01 4.26 7.40
N ALA A 43 -1.33 3.23 6.86
CA ALA A 43 -0.29 2.47 7.54
C ALA A 43 0.95 3.32 7.88
N GLY A 44 1.06 4.53 7.32
CA GLY A 44 2.15 5.44 7.62
C GLY A 44 3.42 5.18 6.81
N VAL A 45 3.30 4.48 5.69
CA VAL A 45 4.43 4.21 4.79
C VAL A 45 4.97 5.51 4.21
N LYS A 46 6.29 5.70 4.27
CA LYS A 46 7.00 6.92 3.84
C LYS A 46 8.06 6.58 2.78
N PRO A 47 8.42 7.55 1.92
CA PRO A 47 9.56 7.40 1.01
C PRO A 47 10.85 7.00 1.74
N GLY A 48 11.60 6.07 1.15
CA GLY A 48 12.87 5.58 1.66
C GLY A 48 12.78 4.46 2.71
N MET A 49 11.58 4.08 3.18
CA MET A 49 11.44 2.97 4.13
C MET A 49 11.85 1.63 3.54
N ILE A 50 12.40 0.77 4.39
CA ILE A 50 12.67 -0.65 4.13
C ILE A 50 11.59 -1.46 4.87
N ILE A 51 10.74 -2.15 4.15
CA ILE A 51 9.56 -2.82 4.70
C ILE A 51 9.61 -4.31 4.44
N GLY A 52 9.36 -5.11 5.46
CA GLY A 52 9.04 -6.53 5.35
C GLY A 52 7.53 -6.71 5.16
N GLU A 53 7.10 -7.23 4.03
CA GLU A 53 5.72 -7.61 3.79
C GLU A 53 5.56 -9.10 4.00
N ALA A 54 4.71 -9.51 4.94
CA ALA A 54 4.37 -10.91 5.18
C ALA A 54 3.10 -11.28 4.41
N GLY A 55 3.11 -12.43 3.74
CA GLY A 55 1.99 -12.90 2.92
C GLY A 55 1.78 -12.05 1.67
N ALA A 56 2.86 -11.76 0.95
CA ALA A 56 2.85 -10.90 -0.24
C ALA A 56 1.99 -11.45 -1.39
N GLY A 57 1.84 -12.78 -1.44
CA GLY A 57 1.10 -13.45 -2.51
C GLY A 57 1.63 -13.06 -3.89
N THR A 58 0.73 -12.69 -4.77
CA THR A 58 1.08 -12.22 -6.13
C THR A 58 1.32 -10.71 -6.22
N GLY A 59 1.48 -10.01 -5.08
CA GLY A 59 1.86 -8.62 -5.03
C GLY A 59 0.70 -7.60 -4.99
N GLY A 60 -0.44 -7.96 -4.42
CA GLY A 60 -1.60 -7.07 -4.32
C GLY A 60 -1.30 -5.78 -3.55
N TYR A 61 -0.51 -5.86 -2.50
CA TYR A 61 -0.05 -4.71 -1.70
C TYR A 61 1.43 -4.38 -1.91
N THR A 62 2.22 -5.33 -2.37
CA THR A 62 3.65 -5.15 -2.67
C THR A 62 3.91 -3.97 -3.61
N PHE A 63 3.15 -3.86 -4.71
CA PHE A 63 3.33 -2.75 -5.65
C PHE A 63 2.89 -1.39 -5.09
N PRO A 64 1.74 -1.24 -4.42
CA PRO A 64 1.40 -0.02 -3.67
C PRO A 64 2.46 0.37 -2.63
N LEU A 65 2.98 -0.59 -1.86
CA LEU A 65 4.07 -0.36 -0.91
C LEU A 65 5.34 0.13 -1.64
N ALA A 66 5.76 -0.56 -2.70
CA ALA A 66 6.94 -0.23 -3.49
C ALA A 66 6.85 1.15 -4.14
N GLY A 67 5.67 1.51 -4.67
CA GLY A 67 5.40 2.84 -5.20
C GLY A 67 5.49 3.93 -4.12
N ARG A 68 5.02 3.65 -2.91
CA ARG A 68 5.03 4.62 -1.81
C ARG A 68 6.40 4.84 -1.20
N VAL A 69 7.22 3.78 -1.03
CA VAL A 69 8.60 3.92 -0.53
C VAL A 69 9.54 4.51 -1.59
N GLY A 70 9.22 4.37 -2.89
CA GLY A 70 9.99 4.94 -3.99
C GLY A 70 11.34 4.27 -4.20
N GLU A 71 12.17 4.84 -5.08
CA GLU A 71 13.44 4.25 -5.53
C GLU A 71 14.46 4.07 -4.39
N ASN A 72 14.42 4.91 -3.37
CA ASN A 72 15.34 4.85 -2.22
C ASN A 72 14.85 3.90 -1.11
N GLY A 73 13.63 3.37 -1.22
CA GLY A 73 13.08 2.37 -0.31
C GLY A 73 13.15 0.97 -0.89
N ARG A 74 12.75 -0.02 -0.09
CA ARG A 74 12.73 -1.43 -0.51
C ARG A 74 11.62 -2.21 0.17
N ILE A 75 11.02 -3.13 -0.57
CA ILE A 75 10.08 -4.11 -0.06
C ILE A 75 10.72 -5.49 -0.12
N TYR A 76 10.79 -6.15 1.02
CA TYR A 76 11.06 -7.58 1.11
C TYR A 76 9.72 -8.30 1.18
N ALA A 77 9.29 -8.83 0.03
CA ALA A 77 8.00 -9.46 -0.16
C ALA A 77 8.09 -10.95 0.21
N ASN A 78 7.66 -11.30 1.41
CA ASN A 78 7.74 -12.65 1.95
C ASN A 78 6.44 -13.41 1.72
N ASP A 79 6.57 -14.66 1.33
CA ASP A 79 5.50 -15.65 1.29
C ASP A 79 6.08 -17.08 1.39
N ILE A 80 5.29 -18.04 1.86
CA ILE A 80 5.64 -19.46 1.83
C ILE A 80 5.29 -20.12 0.49
N ASP A 81 4.37 -19.53 -0.30
CA ASP A 81 3.99 -20.00 -1.62
C ASP A 81 4.97 -19.51 -2.69
N THR A 82 5.92 -20.37 -3.03
CA THR A 82 6.92 -20.08 -4.08
C THR A 82 6.30 -19.84 -5.47
N ARG A 83 5.09 -20.35 -5.75
CA ARG A 83 4.40 -20.09 -7.02
C ARG A 83 3.83 -18.68 -7.06
N ALA A 84 3.31 -18.20 -5.94
CA ALA A 84 2.86 -16.82 -5.81
C ALA A 84 4.05 -15.85 -5.98
N LEU A 85 5.16 -16.11 -5.30
CA LEU A 85 6.38 -15.31 -5.44
C LEU A 85 6.92 -15.30 -6.87
N ALA A 86 6.96 -16.43 -7.56
CA ALA A 86 7.37 -16.49 -8.96
C ALA A 86 6.43 -15.70 -9.91
N GLN A 87 5.14 -15.53 -9.55
CA GLN A 87 4.24 -14.64 -10.28
C GLN A 87 4.54 -13.17 -9.97
N LEU A 88 4.84 -12.85 -8.72
CA LEU A 88 5.26 -11.50 -8.30
C LEU A 88 6.53 -11.08 -9.04
N GLU A 89 7.55 -11.94 -9.10
CA GLU A 89 8.81 -11.68 -9.84
C GLU A 89 8.55 -11.36 -11.31
N ARG A 90 7.76 -12.18 -12.00
CA ARG A 90 7.39 -11.91 -13.40
C ARG A 90 6.70 -10.55 -13.56
N ARG A 91 5.84 -10.17 -12.62
CA ARG A 91 5.19 -8.85 -12.64
C ARG A 91 6.21 -7.72 -12.43
N CYS A 92 7.18 -7.89 -11.52
CA CYS A 92 8.27 -6.93 -11.34
C CYS A 92 9.06 -6.72 -12.64
N GLU A 93 9.42 -7.79 -13.33
CA GLU A 93 10.10 -7.75 -14.62
C GLU A 93 9.27 -7.00 -15.69
N GLN A 94 7.98 -7.36 -15.82
CA GLN A 94 7.06 -6.73 -16.79
C GLN A 94 6.84 -5.23 -16.54
N THR A 95 6.83 -4.82 -15.28
CA THR A 95 6.59 -3.43 -14.87
C THR A 95 7.89 -2.66 -14.62
N GLN A 96 9.04 -3.29 -14.74
CA GLN A 96 10.37 -2.73 -14.47
C GLN A 96 10.52 -2.14 -13.06
N VAL A 97 9.79 -2.70 -12.07
CA VAL A 97 9.92 -2.32 -10.66
C VAL A 97 11.10 -3.06 -10.06
N THR A 98 12.07 -2.33 -9.51
CA THR A 98 13.37 -2.86 -9.06
C THR A 98 13.58 -2.81 -7.55
N ASN A 99 12.68 -2.17 -6.81
CA ASN A 99 12.75 -2.01 -5.36
C ASN A 99 11.94 -3.05 -4.57
N ILE A 100 11.61 -4.19 -5.19
CA ILE A 100 10.99 -5.35 -4.57
C ILE A 100 11.98 -6.52 -4.62
N THR A 101 12.09 -7.25 -3.52
CA THR A 101 12.87 -8.49 -3.40
C THR A 101 11.95 -9.56 -2.80
N THR A 102 11.76 -10.67 -3.48
CA THR A 102 10.97 -11.80 -2.96
C THR A 102 11.78 -12.58 -1.93
N VAL A 103 11.12 -13.08 -0.90
CA VAL A 103 11.70 -13.86 0.19
C VAL A 103 10.82 -15.08 0.45
N VAL A 104 11.37 -16.26 0.26
CA VAL A 104 10.68 -17.50 0.65
C VAL A 104 10.84 -17.66 2.16
N GLY A 105 9.72 -17.59 2.88
CA GLY A 105 9.68 -17.80 4.32
C GLY A 105 9.38 -19.23 4.72
N GLU A 106 9.41 -19.47 6.01
CA GLU A 106 8.94 -20.70 6.67
C GLU A 106 7.63 -20.42 7.43
N ILE A 107 6.97 -21.48 7.90
CA ILE A 107 5.66 -21.39 8.59
C ILE A 107 5.74 -20.45 9.80
N VAL A 108 6.85 -20.46 10.53
CA VAL A 108 7.04 -19.68 11.76
C VAL A 108 8.16 -18.65 11.69
N ASP A 109 8.82 -18.48 10.53
CA ASP A 109 9.91 -17.52 10.36
C ASP A 109 9.87 -16.88 8.96
N PRO A 110 9.81 -15.55 8.85
CA PRO A 110 9.80 -14.88 7.55
C PRO A 110 11.13 -14.96 6.81
N LEU A 111 12.25 -15.25 7.46
CA LEU A 111 13.60 -15.31 6.88
C LEU A 111 14.02 -14.05 6.10
N PHE A 112 13.64 -12.86 6.58
CA PHE A 112 14.07 -11.61 5.94
C PHE A 112 15.61 -11.50 5.94
N PRO A 113 16.22 -11.04 4.82
CA PRO A 113 17.68 -11.00 4.69
C PRO A 113 18.35 -9.82 5.40
N VAL A 114 17.60 -9.01 6.15
CA VAL A 114 18.06 -7.79 6.82
C VAL A 114 17.50 -7.70 8.24
N GLY A 115 18.19 -6.99 9.14
CA GLY A 115 17.79 -6.79 10.53
C GLY A 115 17.48 -5.33 10.89
N ASP A 116 17.05 -4.52 9.91
CA ASP A 116 16.82 -3.09 10.09
C ASP A 116 15.55 -2.59 9.38
N LEU A 117 14.52 -3.45 9.35
CA LEU A 117 13.23 -3.11 8.76
C LEU A 117 12.57 -1.94 9.52
N ASP A 118 12.09 -0.95 8.77
CA ASP A 118 11.36 0.21 9.29
C ASP A 118 9.91 -0.13 9.65
N MET A 119 9.38 -1.23 9.13
CA MET A 119 8.01 -1.69 9.34
C MET A 119 7.89 -3.15 8.92
N ILE A 120 7.06 -3.91 9.63
CA ILE A 120 6.46 -5.13 9.11
C ILE A 120 5.01 -4.81 8.73
N PHE A 121 4.63 -5.18 7.52
CA PHE A 121 3.27 -5.01 7.00
C PHE A 121 2.69 -6.36 6.62
N MET A 122 1.43 -6.61 6.99
CA MET A 122 0.70 -7.79 6.55
C MET A 122 -0.77 -7.47 6.32
N ARG A 123 -1.34 -8.11 5.28
CA ARG A 123 -2.76 -7.96 4.99
C ARG A 123 -3.39 -9.29 4.64
N TYR A 124 -4.41 -9.66 5.39
CA TYR A 124 -5.18 -10.90 5.20
C TYR A 124 -4.30 -12.16 5.21
N VAL A 125 -3.32 -12.17 6.11
CA VAL A 125 -2.42 -13.29 6.29
C VAL A 125 -2.35 -13.77 7.75
N PHE A 126 -2.62 -12.88 8.71
CA PHE A 126 -2.48 -13.20 10.12
C PHE A 126 -3.37 -14.38 10.54
N HIS A 127 -4.59 -14.45 10.03
CA HIS A 127 -5.51 -15.57 10.24
C HIS A 127 -5.07 -16.90 9.60
N HIS A 128 -4.03 -16.91 8.78
CA HIS A 128 -3.46 -18.12 8.19
C HIS A 128 -2.27 -18.69 8.97
N PHE A 129 -1.76 -17.97 9.96
CA PHE A 129 -0.63 -18.44 10.72
C PHE A 129 -1.02 -19.64 11.61
N GLU A 130 -0.32 -20.77 11.46
CA GLU A 130 -0.51 -21.96 12.29
C GLU A 130 -0.03 -21.73 13.73
N ASP A 131 1.07 -20.98 13.89
CA ASP A 131 1.63 -20.55 15.18
C ASP A 131 2.01 -19.07 15.12
N PRO A 132 1.02 -18.17 15.28
CA PRO A 132 1.25 -16.73 15.21
C PRO A 132 2.18 -16.22 16.31
N VAL A 133 2.17 -16.82 17.50
CA VAL A 133 3.02 -16.39 18.62
C VAL A 133 4.49 -16.64 18.32
N SER A 134 4.83 -17.85 17.81
CA SER A 134 6.20 -18.15 17.38
C SER A 134 6.63 -17.28 16.21
N TRP A 135 5.76 -17.03 15.22
CA TRP A 135 6.06 -16.16 14.10
C TRP A 135 6.36 -14.73 14.56
N MET A 136 5.55 -14.17 15.48
CA MET A 136 5.75 -12.83 16.04
C MET A 136 7.06 -12.72 16.83
N LYS A 137 7.48 -13.79 17.51
CA LYS A 137 8.78 -13.83 18.17
C LYS A 137 9.94 -13.86 17.17
N ASN A 138 9.83 -14.66 16.13
CA ASN A 138 10.88 -14.85 15.14
C ASN A 138 11.06 -13.66 14.19
N VAL A 139 10.05 -12.80 14.04
CA VAL A 139 10.16 -11.58 13.22
C VAL A 139 10.94 -10.45 13.91
N ILE A 140 11.02 -10.44 15.25
CA ILE A 140 11.64 -9.36 16.03
C ILE A 140 13.10 -9.06 15.60
N PRO A 141 13.98 -10.05 15.38
CA PRO A 141 15.36 -9.78 14.97
C PRO A 141 15.50 -9.03 13.64
N TYR A 142 14.47 -9.01 12.82
CA TYR A 142 14.48 -8.31 11.52
C TYR A 142 14.04 -6.86 11.62
N MET A 143 13.48 -6.41 12.74
CA MET A 143 12.89 -5.10 12.95
C MET A 143 13.84 -4.13 13.63
N LYS A 144 13.77 -2.86 13.27
CA LYS A 144 14.32 -1.81 14.14
C LYS A 144 13.54 -1.77 15.46
N PRO A 145 14.18 -1.32 16.57
CA PRO A 145 13.54 -1.33 17.89
C PRO A 145 12.20 -0.58 17.98
N ASP A 146 12.04 0.47 17.21
CA ASP A 146 10.82 1.29 17.19
C ASP A 146 9.95 1.06 15.93
N ALA A 147 10.27 0.04 15.13
CA ALA A 147 9.51 -0.29 13.93
C ALA A 147 8.10 -0.80 14.29
N PRO A 148 7.03 -0.28 13.67
CA PRO A 148 5.70 -0.82 13.88
C PRO A 148 5.51 -2.15 13.15
N MET A 149 4.72 -3.02 13.79
CA MET A 149 4.03 -4.14 13.14
C MET A 149 2.64 -3.65 12.74
N VAL A 150 2.33 -3.66 11.45
CA VAL A 150 1.03 -3.25 10.91
C VAL A 150 0.28 -4.46 10.38
N ILE A 151 -0.85 -4.76 10.99
CA ILE A 151 -1.73 -5.86 10.60
C ILE A 151 -3.02 -5.27 10.04
N VAL A 152 -3.35 -5.61 8.79
CA VAL A 152 -4.64 -5.28 8.17
C VAL A 152 -5.45 -6.55 8.09
N GLU A 153 -6.54 -6.60 8.85
CA GLU A 153 -7.39 -7.78 8.94
C GLU A 153 -8.87 -7.40 8.81
N ARG A 154 -9.66 -8.33 8.26
CA ARG A 154 -11.09 -8.17 8.18
C ARG A 154 -11.73 -8.58 9.50
N ASP A 155 -12.48 -7.65 10.10
CA ASP A 155 -13.20 -7.90 11.33
C ASP A 155 -14.51 -8.64 11.06
N THR A 156 -14.62 -9.87 11.57
CA THR A 156 -15.80 -10.72 11.39
C THR A 156 -17.04 -10.15 12.09
N ASN A 157 -16.88 -9.25 13.06
CA ASN A 157 -17.99 -8.55 13.70
C ASN A 157 -18.65 -7.51 12.78
N LYS A 158 -17.88 -7.01 11.77
CA LYS A 158 -18.36 -5.99 10.82
C LYS A 158 -18.92 -6.57 9.53
N THR A 159 -18.77 -7.87 9.28
CA THR A 159 -19.23 -8.52 8.06
C THR A 159 -19.93 -9.84 8.35
N LYS A 160 -20.88 -10.21 7.47
CA LYS A 160 -21.49 -11.54 7.49
C LYS A 160 -20.80 -12.52 6.53
N THR A 161 -19.93 -12.02 5.67
CA THR A 161 -19.23 -12.80 4.66
C THR A 161 -17.85 -13.19 5.14
N GLY A 162 -17.51 -14.49 5.07
CA GLY A 162 -16.18 -14.99 5.45
C GLY A 162 -15.92 -15.07 6.95
N ARG A 163 -16.97 -15.18 7.78
CA ARG A 163 -16.81 -15.31 9.24
C ARG A 163 -16.00 -16.53 9.66
N ASP A 164 -16.09 -17.59 8.90
CA ASP A 164 -15.36 -18.85 9.17
C ASP A 164 -13.91 -18.79 8.63
N HIS A 165 -13.50 -17.70 8.03
CA HIS A 165 -12.19 -17.56 7.38
C HIS A 165 -11.35 -16.44 7.99
N PHE A 166 -11.96 -15.33 8.44
CA PHE A 166 -11.27 -14.19 9.04
C PHE A 166 -11.42 -14.20 10.56
N MET A 167 -10.73 -13.29 11.24
CA MET A 167 -10.75 -13.14 12.70
C MET A 167 -11.58 -11.94 13.13
N SER A 168 -12.15 -12.00 14.33
CA SER A 168 -12.66 -10.81 15.02
C SER A 168 -11.51 -9.96 15.57
N GLU A 169 -11.80 -8.72 15.93
CA GLU A 169 -10.82 -7.87 16.62
C GLU A 169 -10.35 -8.50 17.94
N GLU A 170 -11.27 -9.08 18.70
CA GLU A 170 -10.96 -9.75 19.97
C GLU A 170 -9.96 -10.87 19.79
N GLU A 171 -10.15 -11.74 18.77
CA GLU A 171 -9.24 -12.86 18.48
C GLU A 171 -7.85 -12.36 18.08
N VAL A 172 -7.76 -11.31 17.26
CA VAL A 172 -6.46 -10.70 16.92
C VAL A 172 -5.75 -10.18 18.17
N LEU A 173 -6.47 -9.46 19.05
CA LEU A 173 -5.91 -8.87 20.24
C LEU A 173 -5.54 -9.91 21.30
N GLU A 174 -6.30 -11.00 21.45
CA GLU A 174 -6.00 -12.11 22.34
C GLU A 174 -4.68 -12.80 21.96
N ILE A 175 -4.52 -13.13 20.67
CA ILE A 175 -3.26 -13.73 20.17
C ILE A 175 -2.09 -12.76 20.37
N MET A 176 -2.24 -11.50 20.03
CA MET A 176 -1.17 -10.52 20.17
C MET A 176 -0.79 -10.23 21.61
N ALA A 177 -1.71 -10.42 22.57
CA ALA A 177 -1.41 -10.29 24.01
C ALA A 177 -0.41 -11.33 24.52
N GLU A 178 -0.31 -12.50 23.86
CA GLU A 178 0.64 -13.55 24.17
C GLU A 178 2.05 -13.29 23.59
N THR A 179 2.22 -12.22 22.82
CA THR A 179 3.48 -11.86 22.16
C THR A 179 4.22 -10.74 22.88
N ASP A 180 5.42 -10.40 22.39
CA ASP A 180 6.20 -9.24 22.85
C ASP A 180 5.72 -7.91 22.25
N PHE A 181 4.59 -7.90 21.56
CA PHE A 181 4.00 -6.70 20.98
C PHE A 181 2.88 -6.14 21.86
N VAL A 182 2.69 -4.82 21.80
CA VAL A 182 1.59 -4.10 22.44
C VAL A 182 0.87 -3.25 21.41
N LEU A 183 -0.47 -3.23 21.49
CA LEU A 183 -1.28 -2.38 20.63
C LEU A 183 -1.00 -0.90 20.93
N ASP A 184 -0.61 -0.14 19.90
CA ASP A 184 -0.48 1.32 19.95
C ASP A 184 -1.83 1.98 19.59
N ARG A 185 -2.42 1.58 18.45
CA ARG A 185 -3.71 2.08 17.99
C ARG A 185 -4.34 1.18 16.94
N THR A 186 -5.64 1.40 16.70
CA THR A 186 -6.40 0.80 15.60
C THR A 186 -7.02 1.89 14.72
N ASP A 187 -6.97 1.72 13.40
CA ASP A 187 -7.66 2.56 12.43
C ASP A 187 -8.88 1.83 11.86
N TYR A 188 -10.07 2.35 12.12
CA TYR A 188 -11.36 1.76 11.75
C TYR A 188 -11.99 2.37 10.48
N ARG A 189 -11.25 3.21 9.73
CA ARG A 189 -11.81 4.00 8.61
C ARG A 189 -12.01 3.20 7.32
N PHE A 190 -11.64 1.92 7.30
CA PHE A 190 -11.62 1.09 6.08
C PHE A 190 -12.78 0.09 6.00
N GLY A 191 -13.92 0.45 6.55
CA GLY A 191 -15.16 -0.34 6.46
C GLY A 191 -15.07 -1.62 7.30
N VAL A 192 -14.99 -2.77 6.63
CA VAL A 192 -14.87 -4.07 7.32
C VAL A 192 -13.45 -4.41 7.75
N ASP A 193 -12.45 -3.69 7.22
CA ASP A 193 -11.05 -3.91 7.55
C ASP A 193 -10.63 -3.01 8.71
N ASN A 194 -9.92 -3.56 9.69
CA ASN A 194 -9.19 -2.84 10.72
C ASN A 194 -7.71 -2.80 10.38
N ILE A 195 -7.05 -1.69 10.69
CA ILE A 195 -5.58 -1.58 10.63
C ILE A 195 -5.08 -1.47 12.07
N TYR A 196 -4.43 -2.51 12.54
CA TYR A 196 -3.82 -2.55 13.86
C TYR A 196 -2.35 -2.15 13.77
N PHE A 197 -1.92 -1.32 14.71
CA PHE A 197 -0.53 -0.90 14.86
C PHE A 197 0.00 -1.40 16.19
N PHE A 198 0.97 -2.28 16.13
CA PHE A 198 1.63 -2.81 17.30
C PHE A 198 3.08 -2.33 17.35
N THR A 199 3.62 -2.20 18.56
CA THR A 199 5.03 -1.90 18.82
C THR A 199 5.58 -2.91 19.82
N LEU A 200 6.91 -3.08 19.85
CA LEU A 200 7.55 -3.95 20.86
C LEU A 200 7.34 -3.38 22.27
N LYS A 201 7.07 -4.27 23.23
CA LYS A 201 7.06 -3.95 24.66
C LYS A 201 8.46 -3.47 25.05
N ARG A 202 8.55 -2.35 25.75
CA ARG A 202 9.80 -1.79 26.29
C ARG A 202 10.10 -2.34 27.64
#